data_258abf6eb4f85bc6e017b4cbe4c6a0da
#
_entry.id   258abf6eb4f85bc6e017b4cbe4c6a0da
#
_cell.length_a   1.000
_cell.length_b   1.000
_cell.length_c   1.000
_cell.angle_alpha   90.00
_cell.angle_beta   90.00
_cell.angle_gamma   90.00
#
_symmetry.space_group_name_H-M   'P 1'
#
loop_
_entity.id
_entity.type
_entity.pdbx_description
1 polymer ?
#
loop_
_entity_poly.entity_id
_entity_poly.type
_entity_poly.pdbx_seq_one_letter_code
_entity_poly.pdbx_strand_id
1 'polypeptide(L)'
;MRRLAIAALFVLLSACSSGSNSPAPDTSPTLSADDAVQQTCEEVRAGIDDFNRQDYAGTVRHFEKAKPPAKVYATVNDEPEADALLDAVEYYANLAPEDYPDAARGSESFARNKAITLEQCASGEPIDDSPPTPV
;
A
#
# COMPACT_ATOMS: atom_id res chain seq x y z
N MET A 1 51.81 -38.57 44.04
CA MET A 1 51.44 -39.87 43.46
C MET A 1 50.16 -39.73 42.65
N ARG A 2 50.20 -40.21 41.37
CA ARG A 2 49.08 -40.49 40.48
C ARG A 2 48.25 -39.26 40.08
N ARG A 3 48.49 -38.54 38.99
CA ARG A 3 48.27 -38.86 37.57
C ARG A 3 46.87 -39.42 37.33
N LEU A 4 46.02 -38.57 36.76
CA LEU A 4 45.03 -39.02 35.79
C LEU A 4 44.72 -37.86 34.83
N ALA A 5 45.19 -38.06 33.64
CA ALA A 5 44.88 -37.26 32.47
C ALA A 5 43.44 -37.63 32.03
N ILE A 6 42.61 -36.67 31.82
CA ILE A 6 41.34 -36.83 31.11
C ILE A 6 41.48 -36.06 29.84
N ALA A 7 41.64 -36.83 28.77
CA ALA A 7 41.59 -36.32 27.41
C ALA A 7 40.16 -35.92 27.05
N ALA A 8 39.94 -34.63 26.90
CA ALA A 8 38.69 -34.13 26.35
C ALA A 8 38.75 -34.26 24.83
N LEU A 9 37.93 -35.16 24.34
CA LEU A 9 37.73 -35.39 22.90
C LEU A 9 36.88 -34.24 22.37
N PHE A 10 37.53 -33.31 21.68
CA PHE A 10 36.82 -32.29 20.92
C PHE A 10 36.31 -32.93 19.63
N VAL A 11 35.03 -33.24 19.60
CA VAL A 11 34.33 -33.55 18.36
C VAL A 11 34.12 -32.24 17.63
N LEU A 12 34.93 -31.98 16.62
CA LEU A 12 34.71 -30.94 15.65
C LEU A 12 33.55 -31.39 14.76
N LEU A 13 32.36 -30.92 15.07
CA LEU A 13 31.27 -30.91 14.10
C LEU A 13 31.63 -29.86 13.05
N SER A 14 32.25 -30.32 11.98
CA SER A 14 32.33 -29.57 10.73
C SER A 14 30.89 -29.43 10.19
N ALA A 15 30.21 -28.38 10.56
CA ALA A 15 29.03 -27.94 9.82
C ALA A 15 29.53 -27.51 8.43
N CYS A 16 29.40 -28.38 7.47
CA CYS A 16 29.43 -27.99 6.06
C CYS A 16 28.17 -27.15 5.81
N SER A 17 28.23 -25.88 6.14
CA SER A 17 27.36 -24.94 5.48
C SER A 17 27.86 -24.84 4.04
N SER A 18 27.24 -25.60 3.18
CA SER A 18 27.25 -25.35 1.75
C SER A 18 26.49 -24.03 1.55
N GLY A 19 27.12 -22.93 1.94
CA GLY A 19 26.72 -21.61 1.52
C GLY A 19 26.98 -21.52 0.04
N SER A 20 25.97 -21.82 -0.76
CA SER A 20 25.92 -21.32 -2.11
C SER A 20 25.88 -19.82 -2.00
N ASN A 21 27.05 -19.17 -2.02
CA ASN A 21 27.15 -17.74 -2.25
C ASN A 21 26.92 -17.46 -3.74
N SER A 22 25.77 -17.89 -4.24
CA SER A 22 25.13 -17.17 -5.32
C SER A 22 24.59 -15.93 -4.65
N PRO A 23 24.96 -14.70 -5.07
CA PRO A 23 24.16 -13.55 -4.72
C PRO A 23 22.77 -13.90 -5.24
N ALA A 24 21.84 -14.22 -4.32
CA ALA A 24 20.45 -14.20 -4.66
C ALA A 24 20.27 -12.80 -5.26
N PRO A 25 19.78 -12.67 -6.52
CA PRO A 25 19.33 -11.35 -6.95
C PRO A 25 18.45 -10.87 -5.82
N ASP A 26 18.62 -9.62 -5.38
CA ASP A 26 17.73 -8.96 -4.45
C ASP A 26 16.34 -8.97 -5.09
N THR A 27 15.71 -10.10 -5.07
CA THR A 27 14.30 -10.28 -5.21
C THR A 27 13.70 -10.00 -3.82
N SER A 28 13.84 -8.77 -3.39
CA SER A 28 12.73 -8.15 -2.70
C SER A 28 11.54 -8.46 -3.58
N PRO A 29 10.49 -9.13 -3.11
CA PRO A 29 9.36 -9.44 -3.96
C PRO A 29 8.88 -8.09 -4.51
N THR A 30 9.22 -7.85 -5.78
CA THR A 30 8.70 -6.68 -6.49
C THR A 30 7.21 -6.93 -6.54
N LEU A 31 6.45 -6.07 -5.85
CA LEU A 31 5.01 -6.14 -5.86
C LEU A 31 4.56 -6.23 -7.32
N SER A 32 3.73 -7.21 -7.64
CA SER A 32 3.10 -7.24 -8.96
C SER A 32 2.17 -6.04 -9.12
N ALA A 33 1.83 -5.66 -10.34
CA ALA A 33 0.85 -4.58 -10.59
C ALA A 33 -0.47 -4.87 -9.87
N ASP A 34 -0.95 -6.11 -9.92
CA ASP A 34 -2.20 -6.52 -9.28
C ASP A 34 -2.13 -6.41 -7.74
N ASP A 35 -1.04 -6.87 -7.14
CA ASP A 35 -0.84 -6.75 -5.69
C ASP A 35 -0.70 -5.29 -5.27
N ALA A 36 -0.01 -4.48 -6.07
CA ALA A 36 0.19 -3.07 -5.79
C ALA A 36 -1.13 -2.29 -5.83
N VAL A 37 -1.95 -2.47 -6.86
CA VAL A 37 -3.26 -1.82 -6.93
C VAL A 37 -4.20 -2.31 -5.84
N GLN A 38 -4.18 -3.60 -5.51
CA GLN A 38 -4.99 -4.14 -4.42
C GLN A 38 -4.63 -3.49 -3.08
N GLN A 39 -3.33 -3.42 -2.73
CA GLN A 39 -2.89 -2.77 -1.50
C GLN A 39 -3.21 -1.28 -1.47
N THR A 40 -3.04 -0.60 -2.62
CA THR A 40 -3.45 0.80 -2.75
C THR A 40 -4.92 0.97 -2.44
N CYS A 41 -5.77 0.15 -3.04
CA CYS A 41 -7.21 0.25 -2.88
C CYS A 41 -7.70 -0.17 -1.48
N GLU A 42 -7.02 -1.07 -0.79
CA GLU A 42 -7.32 -1.38 0.62
C GLU A 42 -7.15 -0.13 1.50
N GLU A 43 -6.05 0.58 1.35
CA GLU A 43 -5.81 1.81 2.12
C GLU A 43 -6.73 2.96 1.67
N VAL A 44 -6.97 3.10 0.37
CA VAL A 44 -7.92 4.10 -0.15
C VAL A 44 -9.32 3.90 0.43
N ARG A 45 -9.84 2.67 0.46
CA ARG A 45 -11.16 2.37 1.07
C ARG A 45 -11.18 2.67 2.55
N ALA A 46 -10.13 2.31 3.29
CA ALA A 46 -10.03 2.63 4.70
C ALA A 46 -9.99 4.16 4.95
N GLY A 47 -9.30 4.90 4.08
CA GLY A 47 -9.29 6.37 4.12
C GLY A 47 -10.67 6.98 3.82
N ILE A 48 -11.41 6.42 2.87
CA ILE A 48 -12.78 6.84 2.57
C ILE A 48 -13.72 6.56 3.76
N ASP A 49 -13.55 5.41 4.41
CA ASP A 49 -14.34 5.06 5.60
C ASP A 49 -14.06 6.03 6.76
N ASP A 50 -12.80 6.42 6.97
CA ASP A 50 -12.44 7.43 7.96
C ASP A 50 -13.01 8.80 7.60
N PHE A 51 -12.96 9.20 6.33
CA PHE A 51 -13.58 10.42 5.86
C PHE A 51 -15.10 10.45 6.15
N ASN A 52 -15.79 9.34 5.88
CA ASN A 52 -17.23 9.24 6.15
C ASN A 52 -17.57 9.32 7.65
N ARG A 53 -16.63 8.97 8.51
CA ARG A 53 -16.72 9.13 9.97
C ARG A 53 -16.25 10.50 10.47
N GLN A 54 -15.79 11.37 9.57
CA GLN A 54 -15.19 12.67 9.87
C GLN A 54 -13.85 12.56 10.64
N ASP A 55 -13.19 11.40 10.57
CA ASP A 55 -11.80 11.25 11.01
C ASP A 55 -10.85 11.64 9.88
N TYR A 56 -10.70 12.92 9.65
CA TYR A 56 -9.84 13.41 8.56
C TYR A 56 -8.36 13.14 8.80
N ALA A 57 -7.93 13.09 10.05
CA ALA A 57 -6.56 12.67 10.37
C ALA A 57 -6.34 11.18 10.05
N GLY A 58 -7.33 10.33 10.28
CA GLY A 58 -7.36 8.95 9.84
C GLY A 58 -7.31 8.83 8.33
N THR A 59 -8.11 9.61 7.64
CA THR A 59 -8.11 9.71 6.18
C THR A 59 -6.71 9.98 5.64
N VAL A 60 -6.03 11.01 6.12
CA VAL A 60 -4.66 11.35 5.70
C VAL A 60 -3.71 10.18 5.94
N ARG A 61 -3.76 9.56 7.13
CA ARG A 61 -2.88 8.41 7.45
C ARG A 61 -3.05 7.25 6.48
N HIS A 62 -4.27 6.93 6.06
CA HIS A 62 -4.53 5.88 5.09
C HIS A 62 -4.04 6.24 3.69
N PHE A 63 -4.28 7.45 3.24
CA PHE A 63 -3.75 7.91 1.95
C PHE A 63 -2.21 7.98 1.95
N GLU A 64 -1.57 8.35 3.06
CA GLU A 64 -0.12 8.25 3.21
C GLU A 64 0.39 6.80 3.06
N LYS A 65 -0.30 5.82 3.63
CA LYS A 65 0.03 4.40 3.48
C LYS A 65 -0.23 3.88 2.07
N ALA A 66 -1.19 4.46 1.36
CA ALA A 66 -1.49 4.10 -0.03
C ALA A 66 -0.41 4.57 -1.02
N LYS A 67 0.38 5.61 -0.69
CA LYS A 67 1.40 6.17 -1.60
C LYS A 67 2.45 5.17 -2.10
N PRO A 68 3.12 4.38 -1.23
CA PRO A 68 4.12 3.44 -1.70
C PRO A 68 3.59 2.40 -2.70
N PRO A 69 2.50 1.67 -2.43
CA PRO A 69 1.97 0.72 -3.40
C PRO A 69 1.40 1.41 -4.65
N ALA A 70 0.78 2.59 -4.54
CA ALA A 70 0.33 3.36 -5.71
C ALA A 70 1.50 3.73 -6.63
N LYS A 71 2.65 4.11 -6.05
CA LYS A 71 3.86 4.42 -6.80
C LYS A 71 4.43 3.19 -7.52
N VAL A 72 4.42 2.03 -6.86
CA VAL A 72 4.80 0.77 -7.50
C VAL A 72 3.86 0.49 -8.68
N TYR A 73 2.55 0.59 -8.46
CA TYR A 73 1.55 0.36 -9.51
C TYR A 73 1.77 1.28 -10.72
N ALA A 74 1.96 2.57 -10.52
CA ALA A 74 2.26 3.52 -11.59
C ALA A 74 3.60 3.25 -12.29
N THR A 75 4.57 2.63 -11.61
CA THR A 75 5.88 2.33 -12.19
C THR A 75 5.85 1.07 -13.06
N VAL A 76 5.04 0.07 -12.69
CA VAL A 76 5.00 -1.24 -13.38
C VAL A 76 3.86 -1.34 -14.39
N ASN A 77 2.95 -0.39 -14.38
CA ASN A 77 1.79 -0.34 -15.28
C ASN A 77 1.80 0.97 -16.05
N ASP A 78 2.07 0.90 -17.35
CA ASP A 78 2.16 2.06 -18.25
C ASP A 78 0.79 2.67 -18.63
N GLU A 79 -0.29 2.23 -17.97
CA GLU A 79 -1.64 2.74 -18.24
C GLU A 79 -1.86 4.10 -17.53
N PRO A 80 -2.51 5.07 -18.20
CA PRO A 80 -2.78 6.39 -17.60
C PRO A 80 -3.58 6.35 -16.31
N GLU A 81 -4.38 5.30 -16.11
CA GLU A 81 -5.17 5.08 -14.91
C GLU A 81 -4.29 4.85 -13.67
N ALA A 82 -3.13 4.23 -13.84
CA ALA A 82 -2.19 4.01 -12.74
C ALA A 82 -1.58 5.34 -12.26
N ASP A 83 -1.19 6.20 -13.17
CA ASP A 83 -0.71 7.55 -12.85
C ASP A 83 -1.83 8.40 -12.21
N ALA A 84 -3.04 8.33 -12.74
CA ALA A 84 -4.19 9.04 -12.19
C ALA A 84 -4.52 8.60 -10.75
N LEU A 85 -4.41 7.31 -10.44
CA LEU A 85 -4.60 6.80 -9.08
C LEU A 85 -3.52 7.32 -8.13
N LEU A 86 -2.25 7.32 -8.56
CA LEU A 86 -1.15 7.88 -7.78
C LEU A 86 -1.38 9.36 -7.47
N ASP A 87 -1.72 10.15 -8.49
CA ASP A 87 -2.01 11.58 -8.33
C ASP A 87 -3.17 11.83 -7.34
N ALA A 88 -4.22 11.01 -7.42
CA ALA A 88 -5.36 11.10 -6.51
C ALA A 88 -4.97 10.75 -5.06
N VAL A 89 -4.18 9.70 -4.87
CA VAL A 89 -3.66 9.29 -3.56
C VAL A 89 -2.77 10.40 -2.97
N GLU A 90 -1.86 10.95 -3.76
CA GLU A 90 -0.99 12.05 -3.32
C GLU A 90 -1.77 13.31 -2.98
N TYR A 91 -2.80 13.64 -3.76
CA TYR A 91 -3.68 14.77 -3.47
C TYR A 91 -4.28 14.66 -2.07
N TYR A 92 -4.89 13.52 -1.74
CA TYR A 92 -5.52 13.34 -0.44
C TYR A 92 -4.51 13.21 0.70
N ALA A 93 -3.37 12.58 0.48
CA ALA A 93 -2.31 12.49 1.48
C ALA A 93 -1.71 13.86 1.84
N ASN A 94 -1.71 14.80 0.90
CA ASN A 94 -1.16 16.14 1.09
C ASN A 94 -2.19 17.19 1.55
N LEU A 95 -3.48 16.85 1.59
CA LEU A 95 -4.52 17.74 2.08
C LEU A 95 -4.48 17.77 3.61
N ALA A 96 -4.45 18.96 4.20
CA ALA A 96 -4.49 19.07 5.65
C ALA A 96 -5.85 18.59 6.20
N PRO A 97 -5.88 17.89 7.35
CA PRO A 97 -7.14 17.36 7.89
C PRO A 97 -8.24 18.41 8.05
N GLU A 98 -7.89 19.63 8.45
CA GLU A 98 -8.80 20.75 8.61
C GLU A 98 -9.42 21.26 7.32
N ASP A 99 -8.76 21.03 6.18
CA ASP A 99 -9.21 21.50 4.87
C ASP A 99 -10.19 20.54 4.18
N TYR A 100 -10.28 19.29 4.67
CA TYR A 100 -11.15 18.28 4.07
C TYR A 100 -12.61 18.68 3.94
N PRO A 101 -13.27 19.27 4.98
CA PRO A 101 -14.67 19.64 4.87
C PRO A 101 -14.93 20.69 3.78
N ASP A 102 -14.04 21.66 3.64
CA ASP A 102 -14.18 22.73 2.65
C ASP A 102 -13.84 22.24 1.24
N ALA A 103 -12.79 21.45 1.12
CA ALA A 103 -12.41 20.83 -0.15
C ALA A 103 -13.51 19.91 -0.69
N ALA A 104 -14.11 19.09 0.17
CA ALA A 104 -15.20 18.19 -0.22
C ALA A 104 -16.46 18.93 -0.70
N ARG A 105 -16.69 20.16 -0.21
CA ARG A 105 -17.87 20.98 -0.59
C ARG A 105 -17.68 21.77 -1.88
N GLY A 106 -16.46 22.19 -2.17
CA GLY A 106 -16.26 23.18 -3.24
C GLY A 106 -15.05 23.01 -4.13
N SER A 107 -14.19 22.01 -3.90
CA SER A 107 -13.00 21.83 -4.73
C SER A 107 -13.27 20.91 -5.92
N GLU A 108 -13.05 21.42 -7.14
CA GLU A 108 -13.09 20.60 -8.37
C GLU A 108 -12.02 19.51 -8.36
N SER A 109 -10.84 19.79 -7.80
CA SER A 109 -9.78 18.80 -7.63
C SER A 109 -10.19 17.68 -6.70
N PHE A 110 -10.87 17.99 -5.59
CA PHE A 110 -11.42 16.99 -4.68
C PHE A 110 -12.43 16.09 -5.39
N ALA A 111 -13.37 16.69 -6.14
CA ALA A 111 -14.40 15.95 -6.87
C ALA A 111 -13.79 15.03 -7.95
N ARG A 112 -12.79 15.52 -8.70
CA ARG A 112 -12.09 14.74 -9.72
C ARG A 112 -11.33 13.57 -9.11
N ASN A 113 -10.54 13.79 -8.08
CA ASN A 113 -9.78 12.73 -7.42
C ASN A 113 -10.68 11.71 -6.73
N LYS A 114 -11.83 12.16 -6.20
CA LYS A 114 -12.86 11.26 -5.67
C LYS A 114 -13.40 10.32 -6.76
N ALA A 115 -13.70 10.84 -7.93
CA ALA A 115 -14.16 10.02 -9.04
C ALA A 115 -13.13 8.97 -9.43
N ILE A 116 -11.84 9.34 -9.52
CA ILE A 116 -10.74 8.41 -9.83
C ILE A 116 -10.61 7.30 -8.78
N THR A 117 -10.62 7.65 -7.49
CA THR A 117 -10.47 6.66 -6.42
C THR A 117 -11.66 5.71 -6.35
N LEU A 118 -12.88 6.20 -6.57
CA LEU A 118 -14.07 5.36 -6.57
C LEU A 118 -14.14 4.47 -7.81
N GLU A 119 -13.75 4.95 -8.97
CA GLU A 119 -13.73 4.17 -10.20
C GLU A 119 -12.73 3.00 -10.11
N GLN A 120 -11.53 3.27 -9.60
CA GLN A 120 -10.46 2.26 -9.59
C GLN A 120 -10.46 1.37 -8.34
N CYS A 121 -10.94 1.86 -7.22
CA CYS A 121 -10.89 1.17 -5.94
C CYS A 121 -12.26 0.74 -5.40
N ALA A 122 -13.35 1.06 -6.08
CA ALA A 122 -14.62 0.46 -5.78
C ALA A 122 -14.52 -1.04 -6.06
N SER A 123 -14.65 -1.84 -5.04
CA SER A 123 -14.52 -3.29 -5.11
C SER A 123 -15.46 -3.83 -6.20
N GLY A 124 -14.95 -4.48 -7.21
CA GLY A 124 -15.54 -5.44 -8.16
C GLY A 124 -17.05 -5.64 -8.30
N GLU A 125 -17.85 -4.96 -7.53
CA GLU A 125 -19.27 -4.82 -7.78
C GLU A 125 -19.49 -3.75 -8.83
N PRO A 126 -20.28 -3.98 -9.86
CA PRO A 126 -20.63 -2.96 -10.82
C PRO A 126 -21.11 -1.74 -10.05
N ILE A 127 -20.55 -0.58 -10.34
CA ILE A 127 -21.13 0.68 -9.88
C ILE A 127 -22.56 0.65 -10.38
N ASP A 128 -23.52 0.56 -9.47
CA ASP A 128 -24.92 0.68 -9.83
C ASP A 128 -25.12 2.13 -10.28
N ASP A 129 -25.03 2.35 -11.60
CA ASP A 129 -25.36 3.62 -12.25
C ASP A 129 -26.85 3.96 -12.14
N SER A 130 -27.57 3.29 -11.28
CA SER A 130 -28.93 3.65 -10.96
C SER A 130 -28.94 5.04 -10.33
N PRO A 131 -29.63 6.02 -10.95
CA PRO A 131 -29.78 7.32 -10.33
C PRO A 131 -30.43 7.14 -8.96
N PRO A 132 -30.00 7.92 -7.94
CA PRO A 132 -30.56 7.81 -6.61
C PRO A 132 -32.10 7.93 -6.72
N THR A 133 -32.78 6.89 -6.24
CA THR A 133 -34.24 6.89 -6.19
C THR A 133 -34.68 8.06 -5.32
N PRO A 134 -35.43 9.01 -5.83
CA PRO A 134 -35.95 10.09 -5.00
C PRO A 134 -36.89 9.49 -3.95
N VAL A 135 -36.55 9.69 -2.68
CA VAL A 135 -37.40 9.38 -1.53
C VAL A 135 -38.39 10.48 -1.32
#